data_d3032b3ade90ec99920e315555fe0e78
#
_entry.id   d3032b3ade90ec99920e315555fe0e78
#
_cell.length_a   1.000
_cell.length_b   1.000
_cell.length_c   1.000
_cell.angle_alpha   90.00
_cell.angle_beta   90.00
_cell.angle_gamma   90.00
#
_symmetry.space_group_name_H-M   'P 1'
#
loop_
_entity.id
_entity.type
_entity.pdbx_description
1 polymer ?
#
loop_
_entity_poly.entity_id
_entity_poly.type
_entity_poly.pdbx_seq_one_letter_code
_entity_poly.pdbx_strand_id
1 'polypeptide(L)'
;LFESGKAINMVIDNNVYEDNFIGSENLLICDKQAIILFLRSTSFGDKYPIKFNCQKCHNENEIDFFISELEINDLNYFPDEDGTFSFTLPKMKINNEKVLIKFTPLTVKEELMLMEENRNNPDSEITNLYKTKIKSINNINDKNYITKILHNMSMTDSAKLRSYMDKVEPRIKNELKFDCEFCKNSFNSSIEFNDNFLGITPSYRTQMMDEIFNLTYYHKGGLTRADVMSMSISERRWELNRIVKEVEKTNKETERATKK
;
A
#
# COMPACT_ATOMS: atom_id res chain seq x y z
N LEU A 1 16.86 3.60 -2.16
CA LEU A 1 15.55 4.12 -2.58
C LEU A 1 14.46 3.05 -2.48
N PHE A 2 14.68 1.85 -3.04
CA PHE A 2 13.68 0.76 -3.03
C PHE A 2 13.44 0.18 -1.62
N GLU A 3 14.45 0.11 -0.77
CA GLU A 3 14.34 -0.45 0.59
C GLU A 3 13.64 0.46 1.61
N SER A 4 13.41 1.74 1.26
CA SER A 4 12.92 2.75 2.20
C SER A 4 11.49 3.25 1.91
N GLY A 5 10.77 2.67 0.94
CA GLY A 5 9.45 3.16 0.50
C GLY A 5 9.47 4.56 -0.14
N LYS A 6 10.66 5.14 -0.34
CA LYS A 6 10.81 6.48 -0.94
C LYS A 6 10.40 6.53 -2.41
N ALA A 7 10.55 5.41 -3.13
CA ALA A 7 10.17 5.34 -4.54
C ALA A 7 8.65 5.56 -4.71
N ILE A 8 7.83 4.94 -3.87
CA ILE A 8 6.38 5.14 -3.88
C ILE A 8 6.02 6.59 -3.54
N ASN A 9 6.65 7.18 -2.52
CA ASN A 9 6.40 8.57 -2.16
C ASN A 9 6.71 9.51 -3.34
N MET A 10 7.84 9.31 -4.03
CA MET A 10 8.16 10.07 -5.24
C MET A 10 7.13 9.90 -6.36
N VAL A 11 6.60 8.67 -6.55
CA VAL A 11 5.54 8.43 -7.53
C VAL A 11 4.28 9.19 -7.15
N ILE A 12 3.87 9.18 -5.90
CA ILE A 12 2.70 9.92 -5.42
C ILE A 12 2.91 11.42 -5.60
N ASP A 13 4.04 11.96 -5.11
CA ASP A 13 4.35 13.38 -5.17
C ASP A 13 4.41 13.92 -6.62
N ASN A 14 4.80 13.09 -7.58
CA ASN A 14 4.86 13.45 -9.00
C ASN A 14 3.54 13.27 -9.76
N ASN A 15 2.54 12.60 -9.18
CA ASN A 15 1.27 12.31 -9.85
C ASN A 15 0.05 12.98 -9.22
N VAL A 16 0.20 13.66 -8.09
CA VAL A 16 -0.87 14.44 -7.47
C VAL A 16 -0.65 15.90 -7.79
N TYR A 17 -1.57 16.50 -8.57
CA TYR A 17 -1.46 17.86 -9.10
C TYR A 17 -2.45 18.84 -8.43
N GLU A 18 -2.75 18.64 -7.16
CA GLU A 18 -3.62 19.55 -6.42
C GLU A 18 -2.80 20.62 -5.70
N ASP A 19 -3.24 21.90 -5.79
CA ASP A 19 -2.54 23.04 -5.17
C ASP A 19 -2.38 22.91 -3.65
N ASN A 20 -3.29 22.19 -2.99
CA ASN A 20 -3.29 21.98 -1.55
C ASN A 20 -2.72 20.62 -1.13
N PHE A 21 -2.00 19.93 -2.02
CA PHE A 21 -1.42 18.63 -1.68
C PHE A 21 -0.33 18.79 -0.61
N ILE A 22 -0.53 18.11 0.51
CA ILE A 22 0.34 18.21 1.70
C ILE A 22 1.65 17.43 1.59
N GLY A 23 1.86 16.72 0.48
CA GLY A 23 2.98 15.80 0.26
C GLY A 23 2.73 14.39 0.83
N SER A 24 3.27 13.38 0.15
CA SER A 24 3.04 11.96 0.45
C SER A 24 3.43 11.56 1.89
N GLU A 25 4.42 12.20 2.48
CA GLU A 25 4.88 11.91 3.85
C GLU A 25 3.86 12.33 4.92
N ASN A 26 3.03 13.32 4.62
CA ASN A 26 2.02 13.85 5.54
C ASN A 26 0.63 13.18 5.37
N LEU A 27 0.46 12.32 4.35
CA LEU A 27 -0.76 11.53 4.19
C LEU A 27 -0.91 10.53 5.34
N LEU A 28 -2.16 10.22 5.68
CA LEU A 28 -2.46 9.05 6.50
C LEU A 28 -2.05 7.78 5.74
N ILE A 29 -1.65 6.75 6.47
CA ILE A 29 -1.22 5.48 5.86
C ILE A 29 -2.32 4.90 4.96
N CYS A 30 -3.58 4.94 5.41
CA CYS A 30 -4.73 4.46 4.63
C CYS A 30 -4.93 5.24 3.33
N ASP A 31 -4.75 6.58 3.34
CA ASP A 31 -4.88 7.42 2.16
C ASP A 31 -3.77 7.11 1.16
N LYS A 32 -2.52 6.96 1.64
CA LYS A 32 -1.41 6.49 0.81
C LYS A 32 -1.73 5.13 0.17
N GLN A 33 -2.26 4.18 0.95
CA GLN A 33 -2.65 2.87 0.43
C GLN A 33 -3.73 2.97 -0.66
N ALA A 34 -4.75 3.81 -0.45
CA ALA A 34 -5.80 4.04 -1.43
C ALA A 34 -5.24 4.63 -2.75
N ILE A 35 -4.31 5.58 -2.66
CA ILE A 35 -3.63 6.14 -3.83
C ILE A 35 -2.81 5.07 -4.56
N ILE A 36 -2.08 4.22 -3.83
CA ILE A 36 -1.30 3.12 -4.42
C ILE A 36 -2.21 2.16 -5.17
N LEU A 37 -3.35 1.78 -4.60
CA LEU A 37 -4.34 0.91 -5.25
C LEU A 37 -4.92 1.54 -6.51
N PHE A 38 -5.26 2.84 -6.45
CA PHE A 38 -5.74 3.60 -7.60
C PHE A 38 -4.69 3.65 -8.71
N LEU A 39 -3.45 4.02 -8.39
CA LEU A 39 -2.35 4.06 -9.35
C LEU A 39 -2.10 2.67 -9.97
N ARG A 40 -2.15 1.62 -9.17
CA ARG A 40 -1.97 0.25 -9.67
C ARG A 40 -3.09 -0.17 -10.62
N SER A 41 -4.35 0.04 -10.22
CA SER A 41 -5.51 -0.36 -11.03
C SER A 41 -5.59 0.40 -12.35
N THR A 42 -5.29 1.70 -12.35
CA THR A 42 -5.29 2.54 -13.56
C THR A 42 -4.11 2.24 -14.49
N SER A 43 -2.92 1.94 -13.96
CA SER A 43 -1.72 1.72 -14.76
C SER A 43 -1.60 0.29 -15.30
N PHE A 44 -2.01 -0.72 -14.53
CA PHE A 44 -1.79 -2.13 -14.84
C PHE A 44 -3.08 -2.94 -14.95
N GLY A 45 -4.23 -2.33 -14.68
CA GLY A 45 -5.53 -2.99 -14.59
C GLY A 45 -5.80 -3.56 -13.19
N ASP A 46 -7.02 -4.03 -13.00
CA ASP A 46 -7.55 -4.50 -11.72
C ASP A 46 -6.96 -5.83 -11.26
N LYS A 47 -6.50 -6.65 -12.20
CA LYS A 47 -5.97 -7.98 -11.93
C LYS A 47 -4.54 -7.92 -11.38
N TYR A 48 -4.32 -8.58 -10.24
CA TYR A 48 -3.01 -8.73 -9.62
C TYR A 48 -2.67 -10.21 -9.40
N PRO A 49 -1.69 -10.77 -10.15
CA PRO A 49 -1.27 -12.16 -9.96
C PRO A 49 -0.42 -12.29 -8.70
N ILE A 50 -0.78 -13.21 -7.83
CA ILE A 50 -0.06 -13.53 -6.60
C ILE A 50 0.53 -14.94 -6.74
N LYS A 51 1.84 -15.04 -6.50
CA LYS A 51 2.56 -16.32 -6.44
C LYS A 51 2.92 -16.65 -5.00
N PHE A 52 2.65 -17.87 -4.59
CA PHE A 52 2.99 -18.34 -3.27
C PHE A 52 3.29 -19.85 -3.25
N ASN A 53 4.11 -20.28 -2.29
CA ASN A 53 4.36 -21.68 -2.05
C ASN A 53 3.45 -22.19 -0.93
N CYS A 54 2.71 -23.26 -1.18
CA CYS A 54 1.86 -23.87 -0.18
C CYS A 54 2.71 -24.41 0.99
N GLN A 55 2.35 -24.01 2.22
CA GLN A 55 3.09 -24.45 3.41
C GLN A 55 2.95 -25.96 3.67
N LYS A 56 1.90 -26.62 3.14
CA LYS A 56 1.64 -28.05 3.35
C LYS A 56 2.26 -28.95 2.29
N CYS A 57 2.12 -28.61 1.00
CA CYS A 57 2.60 -29.47 -0.09
C CYS A 57 3.78 -28.86 -0.87
N HIS A 58 4.22 -27.66 -0.51
CA HIS A 58 5.33 -26.92 -1.10
C HIS A 58 5.23 -26.62 -2.60
N ASN A 59 4.08 -26.91 -3.23
CA ASN A 59 3.85 -26.58 -4.63
C ASN A 59 3.64 -25.06 -4.78
N GLU A 60 4.20 -24.51 -5.87
CA GLU A 60 3.97 -23.14 -6.28
C GLU A 60 2.54 -22.99 -6.83
N ASN A 61 1.84 -21.99 -6.35
CA ASN A 61 0.50 -21.61 -6.80
C ASN A 61 0.55 -20.19 -7.38
N GLU A 62 -0.29 -19.93 -8.38
CA GLU A 62 -0.49 -18.61 -8.93
C GLU A 62 -2.00 -18.32 -8.94
N ILE A 63 -2.43 -17.30 -8.23
CA ILE A 63 -3.83 -16.90 -8.11
C ILE A 63 -3.98 -15.47 -8.59
N ASP A 64 -5.00 -15.23 -9.39
CA ASP A 64 -5.42 -13.90 -9.76
C ASP A 64 -6.32 -13.30 -8.69
N PHE A 65 -5.92 -12.16 -8.21
CA PHE A 65 -6.67 -11.35 -7.27
C PHE A 65 -7.13 -10.05 -7.95
N PHE A 66 -8.33 -9.59 -7.63
CA PHE A 66 -8.86 -8.34 -8.17
C PHE A 66 -8.81 -7.25 -7.09
N ILE A 67 -8.15 -6.13 -7.41
CA ILE A 67 -8.00 -5.00 -6.49
C ILE A 67 -9.36 -4.43 -6.06
N SER A 68 -10.34 -4.45 -6.96
CA SER A 68 -11.72 -4.04 -6.71
C SER A 68 -12.46 -4.90 -5.67
N GLU A 69 -11.95 -6.10 -5.36
CA GLU A 69 -12.51 -6.99 -4.32
C GLU A 69 -11.99 -6.67 -2.91
N LEU A 70 -11.00 -5.75 -2.78
CA LEU A 70 -10.54 -5.32 -1.46
C LEU A 70 -11.63 -4.58 -0.70
N GLU A 71 -11.91 -5.07 0.49
CA GLU A 71 -12.85 -4.43 1.39
C GLU A 71 -12.16 -3.29 2.15
N ILE A 72 -12.88 -2.17 2.25
CA ILE A 72 -12.53 -1.07 3.16
C ILE A 72 -13.43 -1.19 4.37
N ASN A 73 -12.88 -1.01 5.58
CA ASN A 73 -13.72 -1.02 6.75
C ASN A 73 -14.65 0.20 6.75
N ASP A 74 -15.93 -0.02 7.07
CA ASP A 74 -16.90 1.06 7.20
C ASP A 74 -16.48 2.00 8.33
N LEU A 75 -16.35 3.28 8.00
CA LEU A 75 -16.08 4.34 8.96
C LEU A 75 -17.39 4.84 9.55
N ASN A 76 -17.75 4.29 10.70
CA ASN A 76 -18.90 4.76 11.48
C ASN A 76 -18.51 5.81 12.54
N TYR A 77 -17.25 6.22 12.56
CA TYR A 77 -16.68 7.15 13.53
C TYR A 77 -15.99 8.29 12.81
N PHE A 78 -16.26 9.50 13.29
CA PHE A 78 -15.63 10.69 12.77
C PHE A 78 -14.74 11.29 13.85
N PRO A 79 -13.61 11.94 13.48
CA PRO A 79 -12.79 12.66 14.44
C PRO A 79 -13.54 13.84 15.05
N ASP A 80 -13.09 14.26 16.22
CA ASP A 80 -13.52 15.50 16.87
C ASP A 80 -13.14 16.72 15.99
N GLU A 81 -13.62 17.93 16.34
CA GLU A 81 -13.35 19.17 15.59
C GLU A 81 -11.83 19.47 15.45
N ASP A 82 -11.03 18.97 16.38
CA ASP A 82 -9.55 19.11 16.35
C ASP A 82 -8.84 18.01 15.54
N GLY A 83 -9.59 17.16 14.82
CA GLY A 83 -9.05 16.06 14.01
C GLY A 83 -8.59 14.86 14.83
N THR A 84 -8.80 14.84 16.14
CA THR A 84 -8.44 13.71 17.00
C THR A 84 -9.62 12.79 17.27
N PHE A 85 -9.34 11.54 17.63
CA PHE A 85 -10.33 10.61 18.22
C PHE A 85 -10.15 10.56 19.72
N SER A 86 -11.28 10.52 20.44
CA SER A 86 -11.31 10.53 21.90
C SER A 86 -11.71 9.17 22.47
N PHE A 87 -10.96 8.66 23.44
CA PHE A 87 -11.28 7.42 24.15
C PHE A 87 -11.06 7.54 25.65
N THR A 88 -12.05 7.15 26.43
CA THR A 88 -11.97 7.14 27.90
C THR A 88 -11.59 5.76 28.41
N LEU A 89 -10.47 5.66 29.14
CA LEU A 89 -10.03 4.39 29.72
C LEU A 89 -11.06 3.89 30.76
N PRO A 90 -11.46 2.61 30.67
CA PRO A 90 -12.52 2.08 31.54
C PRO A 90 -12.08 1.87 32.98
N LYS A 91 -10.82 1.55 33.26
CA LYS A 91 -10.35 1.21 34.62
C LYS A 91 -9.42 2.28 35.21
N MET A 92 -8.52 2.82 34.41
CA MET A 92 -7.53 3.77 34.91
C MET A 92 -8.17 5.10 35.33
N LYS A 93 -7.78 5.58 36.50
CA LYS A 93 -8.18 6.89 37.02
C LYS A 93 -6.96 7.66 37.51
N ILE A 94 -6.98 8.95 37.32
CA ILE A 94 -6.00 9.90 37.86
C ILE A 94 -6.77 10.90 38.73
N ASN A 95 -6.39 11.05 39.97
CA ASN A 95 -7.10 11.91 40.94
C ASN A 95 -8.62 11.64 41.01
N ASN A 96 -9.03 10.37 40.99
CA ASN A 96 -10.41 9.90 40.94
C ASN A 96 -11.20 10.23 39.65
N GLU A 97 -10.58 10.89 38.67
CA GLU A 97 -11.18 11.17 37.36
C GLU A 97 -10.79 10.11 36.33
N LYS A 98 -11.71 9.85 35.39
CA LYS A 98 -11.43 8.96 34.27
C LYS A 98 -10.35 9.57 33.36
N VAL A 99 -9.52 8.71 32.77
CA VAL A 99 -8.46 9.14 31.85
C VAL A 99 -9.01 9.22 30.44
N LEU A 100 -9.01 10.43 29.88
CA LEU A 100 -9.37 10.69 28.49
C LEU A 100 -8.10 10.71 27.64
N ILE A 101 -8.06 9.88 26.59
CA ILE A 101 -6.96 9.82 25.62
C ILE A 101 -7.47 10.39 24.31
N LYS A 102 -6.71 11.33 23.73
CA LYS A 102 -6.88 11.82 22.37
C LYS A 102 -5.75 11.32 21.49
N PHE A 103 -6.09 10.77 20.33
CA PHE A 103 -5.12 10.19 19.38
C PHE A 103 -5.50 10.47 17.93
N THR A 104 -4.54 10.28 17.02
CA THR A 104 -4.75 10.35 15.56
C THR A 104 -4.24 9.06 14.91
N PRO A 105 -4.78 8.68 13.73
CA PRO A 105 -4.13 7.70 12.86
C PRO A 105 -2.71 8.16 12.50
N LEU A 106 -1.84 7.21 12.15
CA LEU A 106 -0.46 7.53 11.76
C LEU A 106 -0.40 8.14 10.37
N THR A 107 0.47 9.15 10.23
CA THR A 107 0.96 9.59 8.92
C THR A 107 2.10 8.68 8.45
N VAL A 108 2.41 8.74 7.15
CA VAL A 108 3.55 8.01 6.56
C VAL A 108 4.86 8.36 7.24
N LYS A 109 5.08 9.63 7.54
CA LYS A 109 6.26 10.12 8.26
C LYS A 109 6.36 9.53 9.66
N GLU A 110 5.25 9.52 10.40
CA GLU A 110 5.20 8.95 11.75
C GLU A 110 5.42 7.43 11.74
N GLU A 111 4.92 6.71 10.73
CA GLU A 111 5.18 5.28 10.53
C GLU A 111 6.67 5.00 10.33
N LEU A 112 7.36 5.76 9.47
CA LEU A 112 8.79 5.61 9.23
C LEU A 112 9.61 5.86 10.50
N MET A 113 9.27 6.89 11.28
CA MET A 113 9.90 7.17 12.56
C MET A 113 9.68 6.03 13.57
N LEU A 114 8.46 5.49 13.62
CA LEU A 114 8.11 4.36 14.48
C LEU A 114 8.88 3.09 14.11
N MET A 115 9.03 2.80 12.82
CA MET A 115 9.84 1.66 12.33
C MET A 115 11.30 1.79 12.75
N GLU A 116 11.89 2.99 12.69
CA GLU A 116 13.25 3.24 13.11
C GLU A 116 13.40 3.09 14.64
N GLU A 117 12.45 3.61 15.41
CA GLU A 117 12.43 3.47 16.88
C GLU A 117 12.29 2.00 17.29
N ASN A 118 11.44 1.23 16.63
CA ASN A 118 11.25 -0.19 16.92
C ASN A 118 12.48 -1.05 16.54
N ARG A 119 13.24 -0.69 15.52
CA ARG A 119 14.54 -1.34 15.23
C ARG A 119 15.53 -1.18 16.37
N ASN A 120 15.54 -0.01 17.01
CA ASN A 120 16.42 0.30 18.12
C ASN A 120 15.93 -0.30 19.46
N ASN A 121 14.60 -0.45 19.63
CA ASN A 121 13.95 -0.89 20.85
C ASN A 121 12.79 -1.89 20.57
N PRO A 122 13.08 -3.14 20.16
CA PRO A 122 12.05 -4.09 19.72
C PRO A 122 11.08 -4.50 20.84
N ASP A 123 11.54 -4.52 22.11
CA ASP A 123 10.69 -4.91 23.25
C ASP A 123 9.61 -3.87 23.59
N SER A 124 9.63 -2.70 22.96
CA SER A 124 8.76 -1.57 23.26
C SER A 124 7.78 -1.20 22.14
N GLU A 125 7.58 -2.05 21.14
CA GLU A 125 6.80 -1.73 19.92
C GLU A 125 5.41 -1.16 20.22
N ILE A 126 4.65 -1.79 21.13
CA ILE A 126 3.31 -1.33 21.51
C ILE A 126 3.36 0.03 22.18
N THR A 127 4.33 0.23 23.06
CA THR A 127 4.50 1.50 23.77
C THR A 127 4.90 2.61 22.82
N ASN A 128 5.80 2.33 21.88
CA ASN A 128 6.24 3.27 20.84
C ASN A 128 5.08 3.64 19.91
N LEU A 129 4.26 2.67 19.51
CA LEU A 129 3.06 2.90 18.74
C LEU A 129 2.11 3.88 19.45
N TYR A 130 1.82 3.64 20.74
CA TYR A 130 0.95 4.51 21.50
C TYR A 130 1.54 5.91 21.71
N LYS A 131 2.85 6.03 21.98
CA LYS A 131 3.53 7.32 22.10
C LYS A 131 3.42 8.15 20.81
N THR A 132 3.44 7.50 19.66
CA THR A 132 3.34 8.19 18.38
C THR A 132 1.91 8.62 18.08
N LYS A 133 0.94 7.73 18.29
CA LYS A 133 -0.49 8.00 18.03
C LYS A 133 -1.12 8.98 19.02
N ILE A 134 -0.82 8.85 20.30
CA ILE A 134 -1.47 9.65 21.37
C ILE A 134 -0.94 11.08 21.35
N LYS A 135 -1.85 12.03 21.16
CA LYS A 135 -1.54 13.47 21.12
C LYS A 135 -1.69 14.12 22.49
N SER A 136 -2.68 13.69 23.30
CA SER A 136 -2.83 14.18 24.67
C SER A 136 -3.53 13.17 25.58
N ILE A 137 -3.30 13.30 26.88
CA ILE A 137 -4.01 12.59 27.95
C ILE A 137 -4.54 13.64 28.93
N ASN A 138 -5.86 13.67 29.12
CA ASN A 138 -6.53 14.71 29.92
C ASN A 138 -6.12 16.13 29.51
N ASN A 139 -6.01 16.39 28.20
CA ASN A 139 -5.54 17.63 27.58
C ASN A 139 -4.07 18.01 27.87
N ILE A 140 -3.28 17.10 28.44
CA ILE A 140 -1.83 17.26 28.62
C ILE A 140 -1.11 16.57 27.45
N ASN A 141 -0.30 17.30 26.70
CA ASN A 141 0.42 16.83 25.51
C ASN A 141 1.91 16.56 25.77
N ASP A 142 2.36 16.62 27.02
CA ASP A 142 3.75 16.31 27.38
C ASP A 142 4.07 14.84 27.16
N LYS A 143 5.11 14.56 26.36
CA LYS A 143 5.49 13.19 25.98
C LYS A 143 5.97 12.34 27.16
N ASN A 144 6.61 12.97 28.16
CA ASN A 144 7.08 12.25 29.35
C ASN A 144 5.89 11.85 30.22
N TYR A 145 4.91 12.75 30.35
CA TYR A 145 3.67 12.46 31.04
C TYR A 145 2.90 11.32 30.36
N ILE A 146 2.72 11.38 29.03
CA ILE A 146 2.08 10.33 28.24
C ILE A 146 2.80 8.99 28.47
N THR A 147 4.13 8.96 28.36
CA THR A 147 4.94 7.77 28.59
C THR A 147 4.73 7.17 29.97
N LYS A 148 4.72 8.00 31.02
CA LYS A 148 4.47 7.55 32.39
C LYS A 148 3.09 6.92 32.56
N ILE A 149 2.07 7.49 31.95
CA ILE A 149 0.71 6.94 31.98
C ILE A 149 0.65 5.61 31.25
N LEU A 150 1.26 5.50 30.06
CA LEU A 150 1.31 4.27 29.29
C LEU A 150 1.97 3.11 30.04
N HIS A 151 3.07 3.35 30.73
CA HIS A 151 3.72 2.33 31.56
C HIS A 151 2.88 1.84 32.73
N ASN A 152 1.96 2.67 33.24
CA ASN A 152 1.07 2.33 34.33
C ASN A 152 -0.32 1.82 33.85
N MET A 153 -0.53 1.75 32.53
CA MET A 153 -1.80 1.32 31.95
C MET A 153 -2.02 -0.19 32.16
N SER A 154 -3.21 -0.55 32.59
CA SER A 154 -3.59 -1.96 32.72
C SER A 154 -3.67 -2.64 31.35
N MET A 155 -3.41 -3.95 31.29
CA MET A 155 -3.60 -4.74 30.06
C MET A 155 -5.01 -4.64 29.52
N THR A 156 -6.03 -4.54 30.40
CA THR A 156 -7.42 -4.39 29.99
C THR A 156 -7.67 -3.04 29.32
N ASP A 157 -7.11 -1.96 29.85
CA ASP A 157 -7.25 -0.61 29.25
C ASP A 157 -6.51 -0.55 27.91
N SER A 158 -5.30 -1.10 27.86
CA SER A 158 -4.51 -1.19 26.62
C SER A 158 -5.25 -1.98 25.52
N ALA A 159 -5.80 -3.16 25.85
CA ALA A 159 -6.54 -3.98 24.89
C ALA A 159 -7.81 -3.26 24.37
N LYS A 160 -8.54 -2.56 25.25
CA LYS A 160 -9.73 -1.80 24.85
C LYS A 160 -9.38 -0.57 24.02
N LEU A 161 -8.32 0.14 24.37
CA LEU A 161 -7.82 1.26 23.58
C LEU A 161 -7.44 0.80 22.17
N ARG A 162 -6.67 -0.31 22.05
CA ARG A 162 -6.32 -0.91 20.76
C ARG A 162 -7.55 -1.26 19.93
N SER A 163 -8.50 -2.00 20.54
CA SER A 163 -9.74 -2.37 19.87
C SER A 163 -10.56 -1.17 19.40
N TYR A 164 -10.50 -0.05 20.11
CA TYR A 164 -11.15 1.18 19.70
C TYR A 164 -10.40 1.85 18.56
N MET A 165 -9.06 1.97 18.63
CA MET A 165 -8.23 2.47 17.54
C MET A 165 -8.48 1.68 16.25
N ASP A 166 -8.50 0.35 16.34
CA ASP A 166 -8.75 -0.52 15.17
C ASP A 166 -10.14 -0.33 14.53
N LYS A 167 -11.13 0.15 15.31
CA LYS A 167 -12.48 0.41 14.82
C LYS A 167 -12.63 1.77 14.14
N VAL A 168 -11.93 2.79 14.64
CA VAL A 168 -12.11 4.17 14.16
C VAL A 168 -11.12 4.53 13.05
N GLU A 169 -10.02 3.79 12.93
CA GLU A 169 -9.03 4.05 11.89
C GLU A 169 -9.49 3.48 10.54
N PRO A 170 -9.43 4.29 9.46
CA PRO A 170 -9.61 3.78 8.12
C PRO A 170 -8.59 2.67 7.84
N ARG A 171 -9.05 1.55 7.29
CA ARG A 171 -8.16 0.43 6.96
C ARG A 171 -8.65 -0.30 5.73
N ILE A 172 -7.75 -0.59 4.82
CA ILE A 172 -8.00 -1.50 3.72
C ILE A 172 -7.70 -2.92 4.24
N LYS A 173 -8.68 -3.82 4.11
CA LYS A 173 -8.49 -5.23 4.49
C LYS A 173 -7.64 -5.91 3.43
N ASN A 174 -6.37 -6.07 3.74
CA ASN A 174 -5.39 -6.69 2.84
C ASN A 174 -5.13 -8.17 3.14
N GLU A 175 -5.85 -8.75 4.11
CA GLU A 175 -5.79 -10.19 4.41
C GLU A 175 -6.74 -10.95 3.48
N LEU A 176 -6.17 -11.86 2.71
CA LEU A 176 -6.91 -12.70 1.77
C LEU A 176 -6.78 -14.17 2.18
N LYS A 177 -7.85 -14.90 1.94
CA LYS A 177 -7.87 -16.36 2.11
C LYS A 177 -7.54 -17.01 0.78
N PHE A 178 -6.52 -17.85 0.77
CA PHE A 178 -6.08 -18.61 -0.39
C PHE A 178 -6.25 -20.11 -0.17
N ASP A 179 -6.64 -20.81 -1.22
CA ASP A 179 -6.75 -22.25 -1.26
C ASP A 179 -5.69 -22.81 -2.23
N CYS A 180 -4.87 -23.75 -1.75
CA CYS A 180 -3.91 -24.40 -2.62
C CYS A 180 -4.61 -25.26 -3.70
N GLU A 181 -4.27 -25.03 -4.96
CA GLU A 181 -4.85 -25.77 -6.08
C GLU A 181 -4.57 -27.28 -6.01
N PHE A 182 -3.43 -27.66 -5.47
CA PHE A 182 -2.97 -29.06 -5.42
C PHE A 182 -3.51 -29.85 -4.23
N CYS A 183 -3.44 -29.31 -3.01
CA CYS A 183 -3.82 -30.04 -1.81
C CYS A 183 -5.04 -29.48 -1.09
N LYS A 184 -5.66 -28.43 -1.62
CA LYS A 184 -6.85 -27.74 -1.08
C LYS A 184 -6.67 -27.23 0.36
N ASN A 185 -5.44 -27.07 0.80
CA ASN A 185 -5.16 -26.46 2.10
C ASN A 185 -5.44 -24.97 2.04
N SER A 186 -6.28 -24.46 2.94
CA SER A 186 -6.57 -23.03 3.06
C SER A 186 -5.61 -22.35 4.02
N PHE A 187 -5.17 -21.14 3.69
CA PHE A 187 -4.36 -20.29 4.55
C PHE A 187 -4.67 -18.82 4.29
N ASN A 188 -4.37 -17.97 5.27
CA ASN A 188 -4.51 -16.53 5.13
C ASN A 188 -3.13 -15.92 4.85
N SER A 189 -3.08 -14.96 3.95
CA SER A 189 -1.89 -14.16 3.69
C SER A 189 -2.30 -12.71 3.47
N SER A 190 -1.41 -11.78 3.77
CA SER A 190 -1.62 -10.36 3.53
C SER A 190 -0.91 -9.91 2.25
N ILE A 191 -1.55 -8.98 1.53
CA ILE A 191 -0.92 -8.28 0.42
C ILE A 191 -0.20 -7.06 0.96
N GLU A 192 1.07 -6.92 0.60
CA GLU A 192 1.86 -5.73 0.91
C GLU A 192 1.77 -4.71 -0.23
N PHE A 193 1.37 -3.49 0.07
CA PHE A 193 1.32 -2.38 -0.89
C PHE A 193 2.68 -1.67 -0.95
N ASN A 194 3.67 -2.41 -1.42
CA ASN A 194 5.06 -1.97 -1.55
C ASN A 194 5.45 -1.64 -3.02
N ASP A 195 6.73 -1.34 -3.26
CA ASP A 195 7.25 -1.01 -4.59
C ASP A 195 6.97 -2.11 -5.63
N ASN A 196 7.04 -3.39 -5.23
CA ASN A 196 6.73 -4.51 -6.11
C ASN A 196 5.26 -4.53 -6.53
N PHE A 197 4.36 -4.13 -5.63
CA PHE A 197 2.93 -4.04 -5.94
C PHE A 197 2.66 -3.02 -7.06
N LEU A 198 3.37 -1.90 -7.08
CA LEU A 198 3.33 -0.93 -8.19
C LEU A 198 4.17 -1.34 -9.41
N GLY A 199 4.83 -2.51 -9.39
CA GLY A 199 5.72 -2.94 -10.45
C GLY A 199 7.01 -2.12 -10.54
N ILE A 200 7.34 -1.35 -9.51
CA ILE A 200 8.58 -0.55 -9.43
C ILE A 200 9.72 -1.49 -9.02
N THR A 201 10.24 -2.24 -9.97
CA THR A 201 11.34 -3.18 -9.77
C THR A 201 12.60 -2.71 -10.52
N PRO A 202 13.80 -3.12 -10.12
CA PRO A 202 15.02 -2.79 -10.87
C PRO A 202 14.97 -3.22 -12.33
N SER A 203 14.30 -4.34 -12.65
CA SER A 203 14.13 -4.85 -14.01
C SER A 203 13.12 -4.04 -14.83
N TYR A 204 12.19 -3.33 -14.19
CA TYR A 204 11.16 -2.55 -14.88
C TYR A 204 11.76 -1.49 -15.83
N ARG A 205 12.87 -0.86 -15.43
CA ARG A 205 13.56 0.12 -16.29
C ARG A 205 13.99 -0.49 -17.62
N THR A 206 14.58 -1.69 -17.58
CA THR A 206 15.02 -2.40 -18.79
C THR A 206 13.80 -2.75 -19.65
N GLN A 207 12.75 -3.31 -19.05
CA GLN A 207 11.50 -3.63 -19.75
C GLN A 207 10.89 -2.39 -20.43
N MET A 208 10.82 -1.27 -19.72
CA MET A 208 10.33 -0.01 -20.26
C MET A 208 11.18 0.48 -21.45
N MET A 209 12.50 0.34 -21.37
CA MET A 209 13.40 0.72 -22.47
C MET A 209 13.19 -0.17 -23.70
N ASP A 210 12.95 -1.47 -23.50
CA ASP A 210 12.64 -2.43 -24.58
C ASP A 210 11.26 -2.10 -25.20
N GLU A 211 10.25 -1.78 -24.37
CA GLU A 211 8.94 -1.32 -24.85
C GLU A 211 9.07 -0.08 -25.73
N ILE A 212 9.80 0.94 -25.25
CA ILE A 212 10.02 2.18 -25.99
C ILE A 212 10.75 1.91 -27.32
N PHE A 213 11.80 1.10 -27.28
CA PHE A 213 12.54 0.73 -28.49
C PHE A 213 11.63 0.03 -29.51
N ASN A 214 10.89 -0.98 -29.08
CA ASN A 214 10.04 -1.75 -29.98
C ASN A 214 8.93 -0.88 -30.60
N LEU A 215 8.27 -0.05 -29.82
CA LEU A 215 7.24 0.87 -30.31
C LEU A 215 7.79 1.84 -31.34
N THR A 216 8.89 2.53 -31.03
CA THR A 216 9.50 3.48 -31.96
C THR A 216 10.02 2.82 -33.24
N TYR A 217 10.61 1.63 -33.12
CA TYR A 217 11.16 0.88 -34.24
C TYR A 217 10.07 0.38 -35.20
N TYR A 218 9.02 -0.28 -34.67
CA TYR A 218 8.00 -0.88 -35.52
C TYR A 218 7.01 0.14 -36.10
N HIS A 219 6.83 1.29 -35.46
CA HIS A 219 6.03 2.40 -36.01
C HIS A 219 6.75 3.21 -37.10
N LYS A 220 8.01 2.87 -37.42
CA LYS A 220 8.77 3.44 -38.55
C LYS A 220 8.78 4.98 -38.58
N GLY A 221 8.90 5.60 -37.43
CA GLY A 221 8.89 7.07 -37.27
C GLY A 221 7.50 7.69 -37.03
N GLY A 222 6.45 6.90 -36.95
CA GLY A 222 5.11 7.38 -36.58
C GLY A 222 4.97 7.78 -35.10
N LEU A 223 5.85 7.23 -34.24
CA LEU A 223 5.93 7.56 -32.81
C LEU A 223 7.35 7.95 -32.44
N THR A 224 7.49 9.07 -31.74
CA THR A 224 8.75 9.47 -31.13
C THR A 224 8.94 8.82 -29.77
N ARG A 225 10.16 8.81 -29.24
CA ARG A 225 10.43 8.38 -27.87
C ARG A 225 9.62 9.18 -26.84
N ALA A 226 9.42 10.48 -27.06
CA ALA A 226 8.65 11.34 -26.17
C ALA A 226 7.18 10.93 -26.16
N ASP A 227 6.59 10.64 -27.34
CA ASP A 227 5.21 10.16 -27.44
C ASP A 227 5.02 8.86 -26.68
N VAL A 228 5.91 7.88 -26.86
CA VAL A 228 5.84 6.59 -26.15
C VAL A 228 6.02 6.76 -24.64
N MET A 229 6.88 7.68 -24.21
CA MET A 229 7.07 7.95 -22.76
C MET A 229 5.86 8.64 -22.13
N SER A 230 5.07 9.38 -22.90
CA SER A 230 3.82 10.02 -22.42
C SER A 230 2.63 9.06 -22.37
N MET A 231 2.72 7.91 -23.03
CA MET A 231 1.66 6.89 -22.99
C MET A 231 1.58 6.21 -21.63
N SER A 232 0.38 5.84 -21.23
CA SER A 232 0.17 4.95 -20.09
C SER A 232 0.79 3.57 -20.33
N ILE A 233 1.06 2.83 -19.27
CA ILE A 233 1.59 1.45 -19.38
C ILE A 233 0.63 0.56 -20.16
N SER A 234 -0.68 0.73 -19.94
CA SER A 234 -1.73 -0.04 -20.61
C SER A 234 -1.76 0.23 -22.12
N GLU A 235 -1.62 1.50 -22.54
CA GLU A 235 -1.55 1.88 -23.95
C GLU A 235 -0.31 1.29 -24.63
N ARG A 236 0.88 1.47 -24.04
CA ARG A 236 2.12 0.87 -24.58
C ARG A 236 2.02 -0.63 -24.80
N ARG A 237 1.46 -1.35 -23.81
CA ARG A 237 1.30 -2.80 -23.89
C ARG A 237 0.26 -3.21 -24.93
N TRP A 238 -0.83 -2.45 -25.06
CA TRP A 238 -1.82 -2.69 -26.10
C TRP A 238 -1.22 -2.54 -27.48
N GLU A 239 -0.47 -1.45 -27.73
CA GLU A 239 0.22 -1.19 -28.99
C GLU A 239 1.23 -2.31 -29.33
N LEU A 240 2.05 -2.72 -28.37
CA LEU A 240 3.00 -3.82 -28.54
C LEU A 240 2.31 -5.12 -28.93
N ASN A 241 1.23 -5.47 -28.22
CA ASN A 241 0.45 -6.66 -28.55
C ASN A 241 -0.16 -6.59 -29.97
N ARG A 242 -0.54 -5.41 -30.40
CA ARG A 242 -1.04 -5.16 -31.75
C ARG A 242 0.05 -5.37 -32.80
N ILE A 243 1.23 -4.81 -32.58
CA ILE A 243 2.41 -4.98 -33.45
C ILE A 243 2.76 -6.46 -33.57
N VAL A 244 2.85 -7.20 -32.48
CA VAL A 244 3.15 -8.65 -32.49
C VAL A 244 2.18 -9.40 -33.39
N LYS A 245 0.87 -9.16 -33.26
CA LYS A 245 -0.16 -9.79 -34.09
C LYS A 245 0.01 -9.49 -35.58
N GLU A 246 0.33 -8.23 -35.94
CA GLU A 246 0.54 -7.85 -37.35
C GLU A 246 1.83 -8.47 -37.91
N VAL A 247 2.91 -8.53 -37.13
CA VAL A 247 4.17 -9.17 -37.53
C VAL A 247 3.95 -10.68 -37.75
N GLU A 248 3.25 -11.36 -36.86
CA GLU A 248 2.93 -12.79 -37.01
C GLU A 248 2.08 -13.04 -38.26
N LYS A 249 1.11 -12.17 -38.53
CA LYS A 249 0.27 -12.28 -39.74
C LYS A 249 1.12 -12.15 -41.02
N THR A 250 1.98 -11.10 -41.06
CA THR A 250 2.87 -10.86 -42.20
C THR A 250 3.82 -12.04 -42.43
N ASN A 251 4.41 -12.59 -41.34
CA ASN A 251 5.30 -13.75 -41.44
C ASN A 251 4.57 -14.98 -42.03
N LYS A 252 3.35 -15.26 -41.56
CA LYS A 252 2.52 -16.37 -42.12
C LYS A 252 2.19 -16.17 -43.58
N GLU A 253 1.89 -14.95 -44.01
CA GLU A 253 1.62 -14.62 -45.43
C GLU A 253 2.87 -14.81 -46.29
N THR A 254 4.04 -14.37 -45.80
CA THR A 254 5.34 -14.53 -46.47
C THR A 254 5.71 -16.01 -46.62
N GLU A 255 5.57 -16.81 -45.56
CA GLU A 255 5.81 -18.25 -45.61
C GLU A 255 4.90 -18.97 -46.63
N ARG A 256 3.62 -18.59 -46.74
CA ARG A 256 2.69 -19.13 -47.73
C ARG A 256 3.07 -18.75 -49.16
N ALA A 257 3.59 -17.52 -49.34
CA ALA A 257 4.04 -17.07 -50.66
C ALA A 257 5.33 -17.77 -51.09
N THR A 258 6.22 -18.11 -50.16
CA THR A 258 7.53 -18.77 -50.45
C THR A 258 7.37 -20.27 -50.70
N LYS A 259 6.26 -20.89 -50.24
CA LYS A 259 5.98 -22.31 -50.45
C LYS A 259 5.20 -22.60 -51.75
N LYS A 260 4.85 -21.57 -52.52
CA LYS A 260 4.30 -21.67 -53.86
C LYS A 260 5.40 -21.49 -54.90
#